data_5a26175c7149c1eead3c750f8d92d854
#
_entry.id   5a26175c7149c1eead3c750f8d92d854
#
_cell.length_a   1.000
_cell.length_b   1.000
_cell.length_c   1.000
_cell.angle_alpha   90.00
_cell.angle_beta   90.00
_cell.angle_gamma   90.00
#
_symmetry.space_group_name_H-M   'P 1'
#
loop_
_entity.id
_entity.type
_entity.pdbx_description
1 polymer ?
#
loop_
_entity_poly.entity_id
_entity_poly.type
_entity_poly.pdbx_seq_one_letter_code
_entity_poly.pdbx_strand_id
1 'polypeptide(L)' 'MTQIKRSGILMYFDMKPVLERLSDHEVKELLLAILDYGENGVVPEFHSATLACFWPLLASRMDADRERY' A
#
# COMPACT_ATOMS: atom_id res chain seq x y z
N MET A 1 -16.17 22.06 -5.69
CA MET A 1 -16.17 20.63 -5.87
C MET A 1 -16.07 19.90 -4.57
N THR A 2 -16.78 18.91 -4.45
CA THR A 2 -16.79 18.15 -3.23
C THR A 2 -16.53 16.69 -3.50
N GLN A 3 -15.50 16.18 -2.91
CA GLN A 3 -15.19 14.78 -3.02
C GLN A 3 -15.52 14.14 -1.70
N ILE A 4 -16.58 13.44 -1.66
CA ILE A 4 -17.02 12.83 -0.43
C ILE A 4 -16.32 11.52 -0.19
N LYS A 5 -16.08 10.81 -1.27
CA LYS A 5 -15.52 9.46 -1.19
C LYS A 5 -14.20 9.40 -1.92
N ARG A 6 -13.21 8.86 -1.27
CA ARG A 6 -11.93 8.66 -1.91
C ARG A 6 -12.04 7.58 -2.96
N SER A 7 -11.50 7.88 -4.13
CA SER A 7 -11.48 6.91 -5.19
C SER A 7 -10.07 6.43 -5.49
N GLY A 8 -9.11 6.75 -4.63
CA GLY A 8 -7.74 6.34 -4.85
C GLY A 8 -6.91 6.47 -3.60
N ILE A 9 -5.62 6.23 -3.73
CA ILE A 9 -4.66 6.33 -2.65
C ILE A 9 -3.45 7.11 -3.14
N LEU A 10 -2.65 7.55 -2.16
CA LEU A 10 -1.39 8.20 -2.47
C LEU A 10 -0.30 7.17 -2.67
N MET A 11 0.57 7.43 -3.62
CA MET A 11 1.78 6.65 -3.81
C MET A 11 2.95 7.54 -3.43
N TYR A 12 3.93 6.96 -2.77
CA TYR A 12 5.05 7.72 -2.23
C TYR A 12 6.29 7.49 -3.07
N PHE A 13 7.01 8.60 -3.34
CA PHE A 13 8.20 8.51 -4.18
C PHE A 13 9.28 7.63 -3.59
N ASP A 14 9.37 7.57 -2.27
CA ASP A 14 10.39 6.75 -1.63
C ASP A 14 10.07 5.26 -1.69
N MET A 15 8.94 4.88 -2.27
CA MET A 15 8.66 3.48 -2.55
C MET A 15 9.38 2.99 -3.79
N LYS A 16 9.84 3.91 -4.65
CA LYS A 16 10.45 3.49 -5.90
C LYS A 16 11.66 2.57 -5.69
N PRO A 17 12.62 2.91 -4.80
CA PRO A 17 13.75 2.00 -4.58
C PRO A 17 13.31 0.62 -4.08
N VAL A 18 12.26 0.58 -3.28
CA VAL A 18 11.76 -0.70 -2.79
C VAL A 18 11.19 -1.51 -3.94
N LEU A 19 10.36 -0.88 -4.78
CA LEU A 19 9.74 -1.56 -5.90
C LEU A 19 10.79 -2.08 -6.87
N GLU A 20 11.87 -1.33 -7.06
CA GLU A 20 12.92 -1.74 -7.99
C GLU A 20 13.64 -3.00 -7.52
N ARG A 21 13.60 -3.28 -6.22
CA ARG A 21 14.30 -4.45 -5.67
C ARG A 21 13.41 -5.67 -5.57
N LEU A 22 12.13 -5.51 -5.77
CA LEU A 22 11.18 -6.62 -5.69
C LEU A 22 11.10 -7.33 -7.03
N SER A 23 10.75 -8.61 -6.98
CA SER A 23 10.47 -9.34 -8.21
C SER A 23 9.13 -8.87 -8.77
N ASP A 24 8.88 -9.21 -10.04
CA ASP A 24 7.63 -8.84 -10.68
C ASP A 24 6.43 -9.38 -9.90
N HIS A 25 6.55 -10.61 -9.43
CA HIS A 25 5.46 -11.23 -8.67
C HIS A 25 5.22 -10.50 -7.35
N GLU A 26 6.29 -10.10 -6.69
CA GLU A 26 6.17 -9.38 -5.42
C GLU A 26 5.58 -8.01 -5.63
N VAL A 27 5.92 -7.33 -6.72
CA VAL A 27 5.34 -6.03 -7.01
C VAL A 27 3.83 -6.16 -7.21
N LYS A 28 3.41 -7.17 -7.96
CA LYS A 28 1.99 -7.39 -8.18
C LYS A 28 1.27 -7.67 -6.86
N GLU A 29 1.87 -8.52 -6.05
CA GLU A 29 1.27 -8.86 -4.76
C GLU A 29 1.13 -7.63 -3.88
N LEU A 30 2.17 -6.80 -3.86
CA LEU A 30 2.14 -5.59 -3.06
C LEU A 30 1.10 -4.60 -3.55
N LEU A 31 1.02 -4.38 -4.86
CA LEU A 31 0.06 -3.43 -5.40
C LEU A 31 -1.37 -3.85 -5.11
N LEU A 32 -1.68 -5.11 -5.27
CA LEU A 32 -3.01 -5.60 -4.96
C LEU A 32 -3.33 -5.44 -3.48
N ALA A 33 -2.34 -5.70 -2.62
CA ALA A 33 -2.52 -5.53 -1.19
C ALA A 33 -2.81 -4.08 -0.83
N ILE A 34 -2.10 -3.14 -1.45
CA ILE A 34 -2.32 -1.73 -1.20
C ILE A 34 -3.74 -1.33 -1.57
N LEU A 35 -4.20 -1.78 -2.74
CA LEU A 35 -5.52 -1.42 -3.20
C LEU A 35 -6.60 -2.05 -2.33
N ASP A 36 -6.43 -3.30 -1.95
CA ASP A 36 -7.41 -3.96 -1.10
C ASP A 36 -7.50 -3.32 0.28
N TYR A 37 -6.34 -2.97 0.82
CA TYR A 37 -6.32 -2.33 2.13
C TYR A 37 -6.91 -0.92 2.05
N GLY A 38 -6.55 -0.19 1.02
CA GLY A 38 -7.03 1.18 0.88
C GLY A 38 -8.52 1.25 0.59
N GLU A 39 -9.03 0.29 -0.16
CA GLU A 39 -10.44 0.30 -0.55
C GLU A 39 -11.34 -0.33 0.51
N ASN A 40 -10.93 -1.46 1.05
CA ASN A 40 -11.80 -2.26 1.90
C ASN A 40 -11.26 -2.53 3.29
N GLY A 41 -10.06 -2.07 3.60
CA GLY A 41 -9.46 -2.32 4.90
C GLY A 41 -9.00 -3.75 5.11
N VAL A 42 -8.84 -4.50 4.02
CA VAL A 42 -8.40 -5.89 4.11
C VAL A 42 -6.91 -5.93 4.41
N VAL A 43 -6.56 -6.58 5.51
CA VAL A 43 -5.17 -6.73 5.90
C VAL A 43 -4.57 -7.89 5.11
N PRO A 44 -3.51 -7.64 4.35
CA PRO A 44 -2.96 -8.67 3.47
C PRO A 44 -2.13 -9.70 4.23
N GLU A 45 -2.01 -10.87 3.63
CA GLU A 45 -1.09 -11.89 4.07
C GLU A 45 -0.11 -12.13 2.94
N PHE A 46 1.17 -11.99 3.23
CA PHE A 46 2.20 -12.10 2.22
C PHE A 46 2.95 -13.41 2.35
N HIS A 47 3.30 -13.97 1.20
CA HIS A 47 4.19 -15.12 1.17
C HIS A 47 5.65 -14.70 1.24
N SER A 48 5.93 -13.45 0.87
CA SER A 48 7.29 -12.93 0.87
C SER A 48 7.60 -12.32 2.24
N ALA A 49 8.71 -12.75 2.83
CA ALA A 49 9.15 -12.18 4.09
C ALA A 49 9.50 -10.70 3.93
N THR A 50 10.02 -10.34 2.76
CA THR A 50 10.36 -8.95 2.48
C THR A 50 9.12 -8.06 2.53
N LEU A 51 8.05 -8.51 1.88
CA LEU A 51 6.81 -7.74 1.89
C LEU A 51 6.18 -7.71 3.27
N ALA A 52 6.25 -8.82 3.99
CA ALA A 52 5.70 -8.87 5.34
C ALA A 52 6.40 -7.89 6.27
N CYS A 53 7.72 -7.71 6.09
CA CYS A 53 8.46 -6.75 6.89
C CYS A 53 8.15 -5.31 6.48
N PHE A 54 7.96 -5.08 5.20
CA PHE A 54 7.73 -3.74 4.68
C PHE A 54 6.32 -3.24 4.97
N TRP A 55 5.36 -4.14 4.98
CA TRP A 55 3.95 -3.77 5.05
C TRP A 55 3.57 -2.89 6.24
N PRO A 56 4.01 -3.17 7.48
CA PRO A 56 3.59 -2.33 8.60
C PRO A 56 3.98 -0.87 8.44
N LEU A 57 5.14 -0.62 7.83
CA LEU A 57 5.58 0.75 7.59
C LEU A 57 4.66 1.45 6.59
N LEU A 58 4.31 0.74 5.54
CA LEU A 58 3.44 1.29 4.51
C LEU A 58 2.03 1.49 5.04
N ALA A 59 1.51 0.51 5.76
CA ALA A 59 0.17 0.61 6.31
C ALA A 59 0.04 1.79 7.28
N SER A 60 1.08 2.03 8.06
CA SER A 60 1.09 3.15 8.98
C SER A 60 0.98 4.47 8.24
N ARG A 61 1.67 4.60 7.11
CA ARG A 61 1.59 5.81 6.31
C ARG A 61 0.22 5.97 5.67
N MET A 62 -0.35 4.87 5.20
CA MET A 62 -1.67 4.92 4.61
C MET A 62 -2.73 5.31 5.64
N ASP A 63 -2.60 4.80 6.85
CA ASP A 63 -3.51 5.14 7.92
C ASP A 63 -3.41 6.62 8.29
N ALA A 64 -2.20 7.15 8.35
CA ALA A 64 -2.00 8.55 8.64
C ALA A 64 -2.62 9.44 7.57
N ASP A 65 -2.44 9.07 6.31
CA ASP A 65 -3.04 9.82 5.21
C ASP A 65 -4.55 9.76 5.25
N ARG A 66 -5.08 8.60 5.59
CA ARG A 66 -6.53 8.44 5.67
C ARG A 66 -7.12 9.35 6.74
N GLU A 67 -6.44 9.49 7.85
CA GLU A 67 -6.94 10.31 8.94
C GLU A 67 -6.93 11.79 8.60
N ARG A 68 -6.10 12.19 7.64
CA ARG A 68 -6.06 13.58 7.22
C ARG A 68 -7.24 13.96 6.34
N TYR A 69 -7.80 13.01 5.69
CA TYR A 69 -8.88 13.21 4.76
C TYR A 69 -10.15 12.58 5.28
#